data_cbc983e56bc2a3975dd00951806a89e2
#
_entry.id   cbc983e56bc2a3975dd00951806a89e2
#
_cell.length_a   1.000
_cell.length_b   1.000
_cell.length_c   1.000
_cell.angle_alpha   90.00
_cell.angle_beta   90.00
_cell.angle_gamma   90.00
#
_symmetry.space_group_name_H-M   'P 1'
#
loop_
_entity.id
_entity.type
_entity.pdbx_description
1 polymer ?
#
loop_
_entity_poly.entity_id
_entity_poly.type
_entity_poly.pdbx_seq_one_letter_code
_entity_poly.pdbx_strand_id
1 'polypeptide(L)'
;TAGLIVGPVAIIPAILFYFTMLTHYPEIKDEVLPSNFLLESLGSRWFQLWFQIVLLGTLVETGAGVIHAFNERLASLYRSLGKKMPRTLRPAVAVALMLCASLLSKLGLINLILLSASTFAWFSLAVFLLPLLTLGVAKIYRTYQRD
;
A
#
# COMPACT_ATOMS: atom_id res chain seq x y z
N THR A 1 -6.96 -21.68 -7.20
CA THR A 1 -7.62 -22.12 -5.92
C THR A 1 -7.02 -21.47 -4.68
N ALA A 2 -5.69 -21.27 -4.60
CA ALA A 2 -5.05 -20.67 -3.42
C ALA A 2 -5.55 -19.24 -3.11
N GLY A 3 -5.69 -18.37 -4.11
CA GLY A 3 -6.15 -17.00 -3.92
C GLY A 3 -7.58 -16.87 -3.40
N LEU A 4 -8.45 -17.84 -3.72
CA LEU A 4 -9.83 -17.90 -3.23
C LEU A 4 -9.91 -18.18 -1.72
N ILE A 5 -8.90 -18.82 -1.15
CA ILE A 5 -8.84 -19.15 0.28
C ILE A 5 -8.07 -18.07 1.06
N VAL A 6 -6.92 -17.65 0.52
CA VAL A 6 -6.04 -16.69 1.19
C VAL A 6 -6.69 -15.31 1.33
N GLY A 7 -7.44 -14.87 0.31
CA GLY A 7 -8.14 -13.58 0.34
C GLY A 7 -9.12 -13.45 1.51
N PRO A 8 -10.13 -14.34 1.63
CA PRO A 8 -11.07 -14.32 2.76
C PRO A 8 -10.39 -14.46 4.11
N VAL A 9 -9.41 -15.36 4.25
CA VAL A 9 -8.68 -15.56 5.53
C VAL A 9 -7.92 -14.30 5.94
N ALA A 10 -7.31 -13.58 5.00
CA ALA A 10 -6.60 -12.33 5.28
C ALA A 10 -7.55 -11.18 5.70
N ILE A 11 -8.81 -11.21 5.27
CA ILE A 11 -9.79 -10.17 5.59
C ILE A 11 -10.41 -10.36 6.99
N ILE A 12 -10.48 -11.59 7.51
CA ILE A 12 -11.10 -11.88 8.83
C ILE A 12 -10.52 -11.01 9.96
N PRO A 13 -9.20 -10.91 10.17
CA PRO A 13 -8.65 -10.04 11.21
C PRO A 13 -9.02 -8.57 11.02
N ALA A 14 -9.05 -8.07 9.78
CA ALA A 14 -9.43 -6.69 9.48
C ALA A 14 -10.90 -6.42 9.83
N ILE A 15 -11.80 -7.37 9.54
CA ILE A 15 -13.23 -7.28 9.89
C ILE A 15 -13.40 -7.26 11.41
N LEU A 16 -12.72 -8.14 12.14
CA LEU A 16 -12.78 -8.18 13.60
C LEU A 16 -12.30 -6.85 14.21
N PHE A 17 -11.19 -6.32 13.71
CA PHE A 17 -10.69 -5.01 14.13
C PHE A 17 -11.69 -3.88 13.84
N TYR A 18 -12.32 -3.91 12.67
CA TYR A 18 -13.35 -2.93 12.28
C TYR A 18 -14.56 -2.97 13.21
N PHE A 19 -15.08 -4.15 13.55
CA PHE A 19 -16.19 -4.27 14.51
C PHE A 19 -15.81 -3.76 15.89
N THR A 20 -14.61 -4.03 16.36
CA THR A 20 -14.13 -3.50 17.65
C THR A 20 -14.02 -1.97 17.62
N MET A 21 -13.58 -1.39 16.50
CA MET A 21 -13.57 0.07 16.33
C MET A 21 -14.96 0.68 16.33
N LEU A 22 -15.96 0.01 15.73
CA LEU A 22 -17.34 0.49 15.72
C LEU A 22 -17.94 0.58 17.12
N THR A 23 -17.60 -0.34 18.04
CA THR A 23 -18.10 -0.28 19.41
C THR A 23 -17.58 0.92 20.20
N HIS A 24 -16.41 1.47 19.80
CA HIS A 24 -15.76 2.63 20.43
C HIS A 24 -15.79 3.86 19.52
N TYR A 25 -16.69 3.90 18.54
CA TYR A 25 -16.72 4.94 17.51
C TYR A 25 -16.73 6.39 18.06
N PRO A 26 -17.46 6.75 19.13
CA PRO A 26 -17.47 8.13 19.65
C PRO A 26 -16.10 8.59 20.14
N GLU A 27 -15.29 7.66 20.68
CA GLU A 27 -14.00 7.95 21.32
C GLU A 27 -12.85 7.93 20.30
N ILE A 28 -12.99 7.11 19.25
CA ILE A 28 -11.96 6.88 18.22
C ILE A 28 -12.00 7.90 17.09
N LYS A 29 -13.12 8.61 16.93
CA LYS A 29 -13.38 9.48 15.78
C LYS A 29 -12.29 10.54 15.54
N ASP A 30 -11.72 11.07 16.58
CA ASP A 30 -10.72 12.15 16.53
C ASP A 30 -9.27 11.64 16.69
N GLU A 31 -9.10 10.31 16.83
CA GLU A 31 -7.79 9.68 16.99
C GLU A 31 -7.06 9.51 15.65
N VAL A 32 -5.80 9.93 15.59
CA VAL A 32 -4.94 9.80 14.40
C VAL A 32 -4.62 8.32 14.11
N LEU A 33 -4.53 7.50 15.13
CA LEU A 33 -4.24 6.07 15.07
C LEU A 33 -5.26 5.29 15.93
N PRO A 34 -6.44 4.98 15.39
CA PRO A 34 -7.49 4.24 16.11
C PRO A 34 -7.01 2.91 16.70
N SER A 35 -6.08 2.24 16.02
CA SER A 35 -5.48 0.98 16.49
C SER A 35 -4.72 1.14 17.80
N ASN A 36 -4.05 2.27 18.01
CA ASN A 36 -3.29 2.53 19.24
C ASN A 36 -4.23 2.71 20.42
N PHE A 37 -5.33 3.42 20.23
CA PHE A 37 -6.38 3.59 21.24
C PHE A 37 -6.94 2.24 21.71
N LEU A 38 -7.26 1.35 20.77
CA LEU A 38 -7.75 0.01 21.11
C LEU A 38 -6.72 -0.81 21.91
N LEU A 39 -5.44 -0.65 21.58
CA LEU A 39 -4.36 -1.35 22.29
C LEU A 39 -4.13 -0.81 23.70
N GLU A 40 -4.32 0.48 23.89
CA GLU A 40 -4.28 1.13 25.22
C GLU A 40 -5.44 0.63 26.10
N SER A 41 -6.64 0.46 25.52
CA SER A 41 -7.80 -0.05 26.25
C SER A 41 -7.63 -1.50 26.73
N LEU A 42 -6.78 -2.30 26.07
CA LEU A 42 -6.42 -3.65 26.49
C LEU A 42 -5.52 -3.69 27.75
N GLY A 43 -4.95 -2.56 28.17
CA GLY A 43 -4.16 -2.44 29.40
C GLY A 43 -2.83 -3.21 29.43
N SER A 44 -2.44 -3.86 28.33
CA SER A 44 -1.20 -4.64 28.25
C SER A 44 -0.08 -3.88 27.58
N ARG A 45 0.79 -3.29 28.39
CA ARG A 45 1.95 -2.50 27.92
C ARG A 45 2.90 -3.29 27.00
N TRP A 46 3.10 -4.57 27.30
CA TRP A 46 3.94 -5.46 26.49
C TRP A 46 3.34 -5.70 25.10
N PHE A 47 2.05 -5.91 25.02
CA PHE A 47 1.36 -6.12 23.75
C PHE A 47 1.39 -4.87 22.88
N GLN A 48 1.18 -3.69 23.47
CA GLN A 48 1.29 -2.40 22.80
C GLN A 48 2.71 -2.18 22.22
N LEU A 49 3.75 -2.50 22.97
CA LEU A 49 5.13 -2.34 22.54
C LEU A 49 5.48 -3.27 21.38
N TRP A 50 5.08 -4.53 21.44
CA TRP A 50 5.23 -5.48 20.36
C TRP A 50 4.49 -5.04 19.09
N PHE A 51 3.28 -4.55 19.22
CA PHE A 51 2.51 -4.03 18.10
C PHE A 51 3.20 -2.85 17.43
N GLN A 52 3.73 -1.91 18.21
CA GLN A 52 4.46 -0.76 17.68
C GLN A 52 5.73 -1.17 16.92
N ILE A 53 6.47 -2.16 17.42
CA ILE A 53 7.65 -2.71 16.73
C ILE A 53 7.24 -3.34 15.39
N VAL A 54 6.18 -4.15 15.38
CA VAL A 54 5.68 -4.78 14.16
C VAL A 54 5.19 -3.72 13.17
N LEU A 55 4.44 -2.72 13.65
CA LEU A 55 3.97 -1.62 12.82
C LEU A 55 5.13 -0.85 12.19
N LEU A 56 6.15 -0.52 12.98
CA LEU A 56 7.35 0.15 12.47
C LEU A 56 8.07 -0.71 11.42
N GLY A 57 8.23 -2.01 11.68
CA GLY A 57 8.82 -2.96 10.74
C GLY A 57 8.07 -3.00 9.41
N THR A 58 6.74 -3.08 9.46
CA THR A 58 5.87 -3.10 8.27
C THR A 58 5.97 -1.79 7.47
N LEU A 59 6.03 -0.64 8.15
CA LEU A 59 6.21 0.66 7.49
C LEU A 59 7.56 0.77 6.79
N VAL A 60 8.64 0.31 7.45
CA VAL A 60 9.99 0.29 6.86
C VAL A 60 10.04 -0.65 5.67
N GLU A 61 9.48 -1.85 5.77
CA GLU A 61 9.41 -2.82 4.68
C GLU A 61 8.65 -2.26 3.48
N THR A 62 7.48 -1.68 3.70
CA THR A 62 6.66 -1.06 2.65
C THR A 62 7.41 0.09 1.97
N GLY A 63 8.02 0.99 2.75
CA GLY A 63 8.80 2.09 2.22
C GLY A 63 10.01 1.65 1.41
N ALA A 64 10.76 0.67 1.92
CA ALA A 64 11.88 0.08 1.20
C ALA A 64 11.44 -0.60 -0.10
N GLY A 65 10.31 -1.33 -0.07
CA GLY A 65 9.72 -1.97 -1.25
C GLY A 65 9.36 -0.97 -2.35
N VAL A 66 8.73 0.14 -2.00
CA VAL A 66 8.39 1.22 -2.96
C VAL A 66 9.65 1.82 -3.58
N ILE A 67 10.66 2.16 -2.77
CA ILE A 67 11.94 2.70 -3.24
C ILE A 67 12.64 1.71 -4.17
N HIS A 68 12.65 0.43 -3.80
CA HIS A 68 13.25 -0.63 -4.63
C HIS A 68 12.53 -0.77 -5.96
N ALA A 69 11.21 -0.86 -5.96
CA ALA A 69 10.40 -0.98 -7.17
C ALA A 69 10.61 0.22 -8.12
N PHE A 70 10.71 1.43 -7.58
CA PHE A 70 10.97 2.63 -8.37
C PHE A 70 12.37 2.60 -8.99
N ASN A 71 13.38 2.21 -8.22
CA ASN A 71 14.76 2.08 -8.71
C ASN A 71 14.88 1.00 -9.80
N GLU A 72 14.18 -0.13 -9.68
CA GLU A 72 14.20 -1.18 -10.71
C GLU A 72 13.50 -0.74 -12.00
N ARG A 73 12.42 0.02 -11.91
CA ARG A 73 11.78 0.64 -13.09
C ARG A 73 12.71 1.62 -13.80
N LEU A 74 13.41 2.46 -13.05
CA LEU A 74 14.43 3.35 -13.60
C LEU A 74 15.58 2.57 -14.26
N ALA A 75 16.08 1.54 -13.61
CA ALA A 75 17.14 0.70 -14.16
C ALA A 75 16.70 -0.01 -15.46
N SER A 76 15.44 -0.46 -15.53
CA SER A 76 14.85 -1.03 -16.74
C SER A 76 14.77 -0.02 -17.86
N LEU A 77 14.37 1.22 -17.55
CA LEU A 77 14.32 2.31 -18.53
C LEU A 77 15.72 2.64 -19.09
N TYR A 78 16.74 2.71 -18.23
CA TYR A 78 18.11 2.93 -18.67
C TYR A 78 18.60 1.80 -19.57
N ARG A 79 18.26 0.55 -19.26
CA ARG A 79 18.58 -0.63 -20.08
C ARG A 79 17.91 -0.56 -21.46
N SER A 80 16.66 -0.16 -21.54
CA SER A 80 15.94 -0.02 -22.83
C SER A 80 16.55 1.06 -23.72
N LEU A 81 17.19 2.08 -23.13
CA LEU A 81 17.92 3.13 -23.81
C LEU A 81 19.37 2.76 -24.16
N GLY A 82 19.78 1.50 -23.91
CA GLY A 82 21.15 1.03 -24.13
C GLY A 82 22.20 1.63 -23.18
N LYS A 83 21.77 2.26 -22.09
CA LYS A 83 22.64 2.97 -21.12
C LYS A 83 22.71 2.20 -19.80
N LYS A 84 23.86 2.26 -19.13
CA LYS A 84 24.00 1.76 -17.75
C LYS A 84 23.58 2.83 -16.76
N MET A 85 22.75 2.47 -15.81
CA MET A 85 22.33 3.37 -14.71
C MET A 85 23.54 3.73 -13.84
N PRO A 86 23.84 5.02 -13.58
CA PRO A 86 24.92 5.42 -12.67
C PRO A 86 24.70 4.87 -11.26
N ARG A 87 25.78 4.44 -10.61
CA ARG A 87 25.70 3.88 -9.24
C ARG A 87 25.15 4.87 -8.21
N THR A 88 25.42 6.15 -8.41
CA THR A 88 24.98 7.24 -7.52
C THR A 88 23.49 7.59 -7.66
N LEU A 89 22.86 7.21 -8.77
CA LEU A 89 21.47 7.56 -9.03
C LEU A 89 20.48 6.80 -8.11
N ARG A 90 20.79 5.54 -7.79
CA ARG A 90 19.93 4.74 -6.88
C ARG A 90 19.78 5.36 -5.49
N PRO A 91 20.87 5.69 -4.78
CA PRO A 91 20.75 6.35 -3.48
C PRO A 91 20.18 7.77 -3.60
N ALA A 92 20.50 8.52 -4.64
CA ALA A 92 19.93 9.85 -4.87
C ALA A 92 18.41 9.81 -5.01
N VAL A 93 17.88 8.85 -5.76
CA VAL A 93 16.42 8.64 -5.90
C VAL A 93 15.80 8.23 -4.56
N ALA A 94 16.45 7.37 -3.79
CA ALA A 94 15.95 6.98 -2.47
C ALA A 94 15.83 8.19 -1.53
N VAL A 95 16.87 9.02 -1.48
CA VAL A 95 16.87 10.24 -0.66
C VAL A 95 15.80 11.23 -1.14
N ALA A 96 15.67 11.44 -2.46
CA ALA A 96 14.66 12.32 -3.02
C ALA A 96 13.24 11.85 -2.67
N LEU A 97 12.95 10.55 -2.78
CA LEU A 97 11.65 9.98 -2.40
C LEU A 97 11.36 10.13 -0.90
N MET A 98 12.37 9.92 -0.05
CA MET A 98 12.24 10.12 1.40
C MET A 98 11.95 11.59 1.75
N LEU A 99 12.66 12.53 1.11
CA LEU A 99 12.42 13.96 1.30
C LEU A 99 11.02 14.36 0.83
N CYS A 100 10.58 13.91 -0.34
CA CYS A 100 9.22 14.13 -0.84
C CYS A 100 8.17 13.57 0.12
N ALA A 101 8.35 12.35 0.61
CA ALA A 101 7.44 11.74 1.58
C ALA A 101 7.39 12.53 2.90
N SER A 102 8.54 13.00 3.38
CA SER A 102 8.63 13.83 4.59
C SER A 102 7.91 15.18 4.42
N LEU A 103 8.02 15.81 3.26
CA LEU A 103 7.30 17.05 2.95
C LEU A 103 5.79 16.82 2.87
N LEU A 104 5.36 15.75 2.21
CA LEU A 104 3.96 15.36 2.10
C LEU A 104 3.34 15.01 3.46
N SER A 105 4.13 14.47 4.39
CA SER A 105 3.69 14.17 5.76
C SER A 105 3.16 15.41 6.51
N LYS A 106 3.60 16.62 6.14
CA LYS A 106 3.09 17.86 6.72
C LYS A 106 1.61 18.15 6.39
N LEU A 107 1.06 17.53 5.35
CA LEU A 107 -0.35 17.67 4.98
C LEU A 107 -1.31 16.94 5.93
N GLY A 108 -0.78 16.15 6.84
CA GLY A 108 -1.55 15.32 7.77
C GLY A 108 -1.94 13.97 7.16
N LEU A 109 -1.90 12.93 8.01
CA LEU A 109 -2.11 11.55 7.59
C LEU A 109 -3.51 11.33 6.99
N ILE A 110 -4.54 11.86 7.64
CA ILE A 110 -5.94 11.68 7.22
C ILE A 110 -6.19 12.30 5.85
N ASN A 111 -5.73 13.52 5.63
CA ASN A 111 -5.89 14.21 4.34
C ASN A 111 -5.15 13.50 3.21
N LEU A 112 -3.95 12.99 3.49
CA LEU A 112 -3.17 12.20 2.52
C LEU A 112 -3.88 10.90 2.15
N ILE A 113 -4.44 10.18 3.13
CA ILE A 113 -5.17 8.93 2.87
C ILE A 113 -6.42 9.20 2.04
N LEU A 114 -7.23 10.20 2.39
CA LEU A 114 -8.44 10.54 1.67
C LEU A 114 -8.15 10.97 0.22
N LEU A 115 -7.17 11.84 0.03
CA LEU A 115 -6.77 12.32 -1.29
C LEU A 115 -6.18 11.20 -2.15
N SER A 116 -5.28 10.39 -1.58
CA SER A 116 -4.61 9.30 -2.29
C SER A 116 -5.58 8.16 -2.61
N ALA A 117 -6.43 7.75 -1.67
CA ALA A 117 -7.36 6.64 -1.87
C ALA A 117 -8.33 6.92 -3.02
N SER A 118 -8.93 8.12 -3.05
CA SER A 118 -9.83 8.53 -4.12
C SER A 118 -9.13 8.59 -5.48
N THR A 119 -7.98 9.28 -5.56
CA THR A 119 -7.21 9.42 -6.80
C THR A 119 -6.68 8.08 -7.31
N PHE A 120 -6.17 7.24 -6.40
CA PHE A 120 -5.65 5.91 -6.75
C PHE A 120 -6.74 4.95 -7.22
N ALA A 121 -7.93 5.01 -6.61
CA ALA A 121 -9.07 4.18 -7.01
C ALA A 121 -9.49 4.49 -8.45
N TRP A 122 -9.69 5.74 -8.81
CA TRP A 122 -10.04 6.17 -10.16
C TRP A 122 -8.95 5.85 -11.19
N PHE A 123 -7.69 6.09 -10.84
CA PHE A 123 -6.55 5.79 -11.71
C PHE A 123 -6.40 4.28 -11.94
N SER A 124 -6.53 3.48 -10.90
CA SER A 124 -6.47 2.02 -10.98
C SER A 124 -7.61 1.45 -11.82
N LEU A 125 -8.82 2.00 -11.67
CA LEU A 125 -9.98 1.61 -12.46
C LEU A 125 -9.77 1.92 -13.94
N ALA A 126 -9.29 3.10 -14.27
CA ALA A 126 -9.08 3.53 -15.66
C ALA A 126 -7.90 2.78 -16.33
N VAL A 127 -6.78 2.63 -15.65
CA VAL A 127 -5.54 2.10 -16.24
C VAL A 127 -5.45 0.57 -16.15
N PHE A 128 -6.01 -0.04 -15.12
CA PHE A 128 -5.93 -1.50 -14.90
C PHE A 128 -7.23 -2.21 -15.24
N LEU A 129 -8.33 -1.80 -14.62
CA LEU A 129 -9.58 -2.55 -14.70
C LEU A 129 -10.21 -2.46 -16.09
N LEU A 130 -10.24 -1.27 -16.70
CA LEU A 130 -10.80 -1.10 -18.04
C LEU A 130 -10.04 -1.89 -19.11
N PRO A 131 -8.70 -1.80 -19.25
CA PRO A 131 -7.96 -2.62 -20.22
C PRO A 131 -8.04 -4.11 -19.92
N LEU A 132 -8.08 -4.52 -18.66
CA LEU A 132 -8.19 -5.93 -18.30
C LEU A 132 -9.55 -6.52 -18.75
N LEU A 133 -10.63 -5.79 -18.50
CA LEU A 133 -11.98 -6.24 -18.88
C LEU A 133 -12.23 -6.14 -20.38
N THR A 134 -11.64 -5.18 -21.08
CA THR A 134 -11.85 -5.03 -22.53
C THR A 134 -10.88 -5.86 -23.34
N LEU A 135 -9.59 -5.58 -23.26
CA LEU A 135 -8.55 -6.26 -24.03
C LEU A 135 -8.26 -7.68 -23.54
N GLY A 136 -8.31 -7.89 -22.21
CA GLY A 136 -8.09 -9.20 -21.59
C GLY A 136 -9.18 -10.20 -22.00
N VAL A 137 -10.44 -9.81 -21.86
CA VAL A 137 -11.58 -10.65 -22.25
C VAL A 137 -11.59 -10.89 -23.77
N ALA A 138 -11.36 -9.85 -24.58
CA ALA A 138 -11.31 -9.98 -26.03
C ALA A 138 -10.18 -10.91 -26.50
N LYS A 139 -9.02 -10.89 -25.81
CA LYS A 139 -7.90 -11.78 -26.12
C LYS A 139 -8.22 -13.24 -25.77
N ILE A 140 -8.82 -13.48 -24.61
CA ILE A 140 -9.25 -14.82 -24.19
C ILE A 140 -10.27 -15.38 -25.18
N TYR A 141 -11.26 -14.57 -25.57
CA TYR A 141 -12.29 -15.00 -26.52
C TYR A 141 -11.71 -15.35 -27.90
N ARG A 142 -10.74 -14.57 -28.39
CA ARG A 142 -10.05 -14.88 -29.67
C ARG A 142 -9.18 -16.11 -29.60
N THR A 143 -8.60 -16.44 -28.47
CA THR A 143 -7.78 -17.66 -28.30
C THR A 143 -8.68 -18.89 -28.27
N TYR A 144 -9.81 -18.80 -27.56
CA TYR A 144 -10.78 -19.90 -27.48
C TYR A 144 -11.46 -20.25 -28.83
N GLN A 145 -11.55 -19.31 -29.76
CA GLN A 145 -12.10 -19.58 -31.13
C GLN A 145 -11.07 -20.16 -32.10
N ARG A 146 -9.79 -20.26 -31.72
CA ARG A 146 -8.71 -20.78 -32.55
C ARG A 146 -8.35 -22.25 -32.27
N ASP A 147 -8.78 -22.76 -31.13
CA ASP A 147 -8.69 -24.17 -30.73
C ASP A 147 -10.01 -24.90 -31.07
#